data_1b35617770ba8405ba562a0f279926c4
#
_entry.id   1b35617770ba8405ba562a0f279926c4
#
_cell.length_a   1.000
_cell.length_b   1.000
_cell.length_c   1.000
_cell.angle_alpha   90.00
_cell.angle_beta   90.00
_cell.angle_gamma   90.00
#
_symmetry.space_group_name_H-M   'P 1'
#
loop_
_entity.id
_entity.type
_entity.pdbx_description
1 polymer ?
#
loop_
_entity_poly.entity_id
_entity_poly.type
_entity_poly.pdbx_seq_one_letter_code
_entity_poly.pdbx_strand_id
1 'polypeptide(L)'
;MAGIWRFFSSVYLTIVLAIAICAVSAWGSIISMRNPELFRAFDQEVLFPLLFSLGTRYLGLTLWVWALIVLTALFAVNTVVCTIDKVLAIVKNRRPWQAFFPHIVHVGFLIALVGHLVGSIWGFRSYGNVLHQGEVIPVPNQPGLYVRLDGTEVKATPSGELDYLKTSLTLLGEDNMPVRSGAAGINSPLIYRGIAFYHFDQGERPTGLVLDVDGAEVRAELEGTFSAPDGSAFRMGGIYPDFAIDETGQPYNRSERFANPHMEIISADGTPAYLDLSGPGPGVRLGRHTIILRDYIYSPYVVLTINKDPGIIFIIAGSIVLIAGMVLLLFFRGERTELVRQRPGTAERAN
;
A
#
# COMPACT_ATOMS: atom_id res chain seq x y z
N MET A 1 8.77 42.47 14.04
CA MET A 1 8.81 41.11 14.67
C MET A 1 7.69 40.88 15.68
N ALA A 2 7.37 41.81 16.60
CA ALA A 2 6.30 41.61 17.58
C ALA A 2 4.88 41.35 16.98
N GLY A 3 4.54 41.97 15.85
CA GLY A 3 3.25 41.78 15.19
C GLY A 3 3.06 40.36 14.61
N ILE A 4 4.10 39.84 13.93
CA ILE A 4 4.10 38.49 13.34
C ILE A 4 4.02 37.43 14.45
N TRP A 5 4.76 37.62 15.54
CA TRP A 5 4.70 36.73 16.70
C TRP A 5 3.30 36.67 17.30
N ARG A 6 2.62 37.83 17.52
CA ARG A 6 1.26 37.89 18.04
C ARG A 6 0.26 37.24 17.10
N PHE A 7 0.44 37.36 15.80
CA PHE A 7 -0.43 36.71 14.82
C PHE A 7 -0.32 35.19 14.94
N PHE A 8 0.91 34.63 14.94
CA PHE A 8 1.12 33.20 15.06
C PHE A 8 0.91 32.64 16.47
N SER A 9 0.88 33.44 17.53
CA SER A 9 0.51 32.98 18.88
C SER A 9 -0.99 33.02 19.17
N SER A 10 -1.82 33.29 18.16
CA SER A 10 -3.26 33.44 18.30
C SER A 10 -4.00 32.09 18.25
N VAL A 11 -4.79 31.82 19.30
CA VAL A 11 -5.71 30.66 19.34
C VAL A 11 -6.81 30.77 18.26
N TYR A 12 -7.22 32.01 17.91
CA TYR A 12 -8.15 32.23 16.82
C TYR A 12 -7.60 31.70 15.48
N LEU A 13 -6.33 31.96 15.19
CA LEU A 13 -5.65 31.43 14.01
C LEU A 13 -5.64 29.91 14.02
N THR A 14 -5.39 29.27 15.18
CA THR A 14 -5.45 27.81 15.33
C THR A 14 -6.80 27.26 14.89
N ILE A 15 -7.90 27.87 15.35
CA ILE A 15 -9.27 27.43 15.04
C ILE A 15 -9.56 27.60 13.54
N VAL A 16 -9.20 28.75 12.96
CA VAL A 16 -9.41 29.03 11.53
C VAL A 16 -8.64 28.03 10.67
N LEU A 17 -7.36 27.78 10.98
CA LEU A 17 -6.55 26.80 10.25
C LEU A 17 -7.11 25.38 10.38
N ALA A 18 -7.54 24.99 11.57
CA ALA A 18 -8.16 23.66 11.77
C ALA A 18 -9.44 23.49 10.93
N ILE A 19 -10.32 24.48 10.93
CA ILE A 19 -11.55 24.45 10.10
C ILE A 19 -11.19 24.42 8.61
N ALA A 20 -10.20 25.21 8.18
CA ALA A 20 -9.75 25.23 6.79
C ALA A 20 -9.17 23.86 6.36
N ILE A 21 -8.35 23.24 7.20
CA ILE A 21 -7.82 21.89 6.95
C ILE A 21 -8.97 20.88 6.81
N CYS A 22 -9.94 20.88 7.72
CA CYS A 22 -11.10 19.99 7.65
C CYS A 22 -11.91 20.20 6.35
N ALA A 23 -12.17 21.45 5.97
CA ALA A 23 -12.92 21.79 4.76
C ALA A 23 -12.19 21.34 3.49
N VAL A 24 -10.88 21.62 3.40
CA VAL A 24 -10.05 21.22 2.25
C VAL A 24 -9.92 19.69 2.19
N SER A 25 -9.78 19.01 3.33
CA SER A 25 -9.73 17.54 3.38
C SER A 25 -11.06 16.92 2.90
N ALA A 26 -12.21 17.45 3.35
CA ALA A 26 -13.52 16.97 2.91
C ALA A 26 -13.71 17.15 1.39
N TRP A 27 -13.34 18.32 0.87
CA TRP A 27 -13.38 18.60 -0.57
C TRP A 27 -12.45 17.67 -1.35
N GLY A 28 -11.21 17.51 -0.87
CA GLY A 28 -10.20 16.64 -1.48
C GLY A 28 -10.63 15.17 -1.52
N SER A 29 -11.29 14.68 -0.46
CA SER A 29 -11.84 13.32 -0.43
C SER A 29 -12.87 13.10 -1.56
N ILE A 30 -13.72 14.08 -1.84
CA ILE A 30 -14.69 13.98 -2.94
C ILE A 30 -13.98 13.93 -4.30
N ILE A 31 -12.93 14.75 -4.50
CA ILE A 31 -12.14 14.74 -5.73
C ILE A 31 -11.44 13.39 -5.90
N SER A 32 -10.81 12.89 -4.84
CA SER A 32 -10.09 11.60 -4.85
C SER A 32 -11.03 10.43 -5.20
N MET A 33 -12.22 10.38 -4.60
CA MET A 33 -13.22 9.35 -4.89
C MET A 33 -13.72 9.38 -6.34
N ARG A 34 -13.72 10.54 -6.98
CA ARG A 34 -14.14 10.69 -8.38
C ARG A 34 -13.02 10.40 -9.38
N ASN A 35 -11.77 10.33 -8.92
CA ASN A 35 -10.58 10.12 -9.77
C ASN A 35 -9.66 9.05 -9.15
N PRO A 36 -10.14 7.81 -8.90
CA PRO A 36 -9.40 6.81 -8.14
C PRO A 36 -8.08 6.41 -8.81
N GLU A 37 -8.03 6.35 -10.14
CA GLU A 37 -6.83 5.97 -10.89
C GLU A 37 -5.66 6.95 -10.68
N LEU A 38 -5.97 8.26 -10.66
CA LEU A 38 -4.95 9.28 -10.40
C LEU A 38 -4.44 9.19 -8.96
N PHE A 39 -5.34 9.03 -7.99
CA PHE A 39 -4.99 9.08 -6.56
C PHE A 39 -4.44 7.77 -6.02
N ARG A 40 -4.61 6.63 -6.72
CA ARG A 40 -3.94 5.38 -6.37
C ARG A 40 -2.41 5.55 -6.35
N ALA A 41 -1.85 6.33 -7.26
CA ALA A 41 -0.42 6.61 -7.29
C ALA A 41 0.06 7.36 -6.04
N PHE A 42 -0.79 8.22 -5.41
CA PHE A 42 -0.46 8.93 -4.18
C PHE A 42 -0.37 8.02 -2.95
N ASP A 43 -0.99 6.84 -3.00
CA ASP A 43 -0.88 5.84 -1.94
C ASP A 43 0.36 4.94 -2.11
N GLN A 44 0.92 4.86 -3.30
CA GLN A 44 1.97 3.90 -3.66
C GLN A 44 3.36 4.54 -3.77
N GLU A 45 3.43 5.76 -4.25
CA GLU A 45 4.68 6.46 -4.56
C GLU A 45 5.12 7.41 -3.44
N VAL A 46 6.37 7.83 -3.49
CA VAL A 46 6.89 8.88 -2.61
C VAL A 46 6.18 10.19 -2.94
N LEU A 47 5.54 10.82 -1.93
CA LEU A 47 4.60 11.92 -2.12
C LEU A 47 5.20 13.12 -2.90
N PHE A 48 6.37 13.61 -2.50
CA PHE A 48 6.89 14.85 -3.09
C PHE A 48 7.33 14.69 -4.55
N PRO A 49 8.11 13.66 -4.95
CA PRO A 49 8.40 13.42 -6.36
C PRO A 49 7.14 13.27 -7.21
N LEU A 50 6.14 12.52 -6.73
CA LEU A 50 4.87 12.35 -7.41
C LEU A 50 4.10 13.67 -7.54
N LEU A 51 4.06 14.46 -6.48
CA LEU A 51 3.35 15.74 -6.45
C LEU A 51 4.00 16.76 -7.42
N PHE A 52 5.32 16.77 -7.56
CA PHE A 52 6.02 17.64 -8.52
C PHE A 52 5.94 17.15 -9.97
N SER A 53 5.69 15.88 -10.22
CA SER A 53 5.51 15.32 -11.57
C SER A 53 4.01 15.30 -11.97
N LEU A 54 3.28 14.34 -11.43
CA LEU A 54 1.87 14.11 -11.73
C LEU A 54 0.96 15.21 -11.15
N GLY A 55 1.27 15.67 -9.95
CA GLY A 55 0.50 16.69 -9.24
C GLY A 55 0.51 18.04 -9.97
N THR A 56 1.62 18.46 -10.57
CA THR A 56 1.68 19.68 -11.36
C THR A 56 0.99 19.53 -12.72
N ARG A 57 1.06 18.34 -13.33
CA ARG A 57 0.38 18.03 -14.58
C ARG A 57 -1.15 18.10 -14.45
N TYR A 58 -1.70 17.67 -13.32
CA TYR A 58 -3.13 17.66 -13.02
C TYR A 58 -3.48 18.64 -11.89
N LEU A 59 -2.94 19.87 -11.95
CA LEU A 59 -3.04 20.85 -10.86
C LEU A 59 -4.48 21.11 -10.41
N GLY A 60 -5.44 21.13 -11.35
CA GLY A 60 -6.86 21.33 -11.01
C GLY A 60 -7.44 20.26 -10.09
N LEU A 61 -6.94 19.03 -10.16
CA LEU A 61 -7.36 17.90 -9.31
C LEU A 61 -6.53 17.79 -8.04
N THR A 62 -5.27 18.26 -8.04
CA THR A 62 -4.32 18.10 -6.94
C THR A 62 -4.12 19.37 -6.09
N LEU A 63 -4.74 20.51 -6.47
CA LEU A 63 -4.62 21.77 -5.75
C LEU A 63 -4.95 21.67 -4.27
N TRP A 64 -5.92 20.83 -3.91
CA TRP A 64 -6.29 20.59 -2.52
C TRP A 64 -5.16 19.92 -1.71
N VAL A 65 -4.32 19.07 -2.33
CA VAL A 65 -3.14 18.46 -1.68
C VAL A 65 -2.12 19.55 -1.36
N TRP A 66 -1.84 20.45 -2.31
CA TRP A 66 -0.96 21.60 -2.10
C TRP A 66 -1.48 22.52 -1.00
N ALA A 67 -2.79 22.80 -1.02
CA ALA A 67 -3.44 23.61 0.00
C ALA A 67 -3.32 22.96 1.38
N LEU A 68 -3.53 21.63 1.51
CA LEU A 68 -3.33 20.90 2.76
C LEU A 68 -1.90 20.99 3.28
N ILE A 69 -0.91 20.84 2.42
CA ILE A 69 0.51 20.95 2.81
C ILE A 69 0.77 22.33 3.40
N VAL A 70 0.34 23.39 2.72
CA VAL A 70 0.54 24.78 3.18
C VAL A 70 -0.22 25.05 4.47
N LEU A 71 -1.50 24.65 4.56
CA LEU A 71 -2.31 24.85 5.76
C LEU A 71 -1.76 24.08 6.97
N THR A 72 -1.30 22.84 6.75
CA THR A 72 -0.68 22.03 7.81
C THR A 72 0.65 22.61 8.27
N ALA A 73 1.46 23.12 7.36
CA ALA A 73 2.71 23.82 7.71
C ALA A 73 2.42 25.09 8.54
N LEU A 74 1.45 25.91 8.14
CA LEU A 74 1.02 27.09 8.91
C LEU A 74 0.46 26.70 10.28
N PHE A 75 -0.30 25.62 10.35
CA PHE A 75 -0.84 25.09 11.61
C PHE A 75 0.27 24.60 12.55
N ALA A 76 1.29 23.92 12.00
CA ALA A 76 2.46 23.51 12.76
C ALA A 76 3.23 24.73 13.31
N VAL A 77 3.50 25.74 12.49
CA VAL A 77 4.17 26.99 12.90
C VAL A 77 3.35 27.69 14.00
N ASN A 78 2.03 27.81 13.81
CA ASN A 78 1.13 28.40 14.82
C ASN A 78 1.21 27.60 16.12
N THR A 79 1.15 26.26 16.08
CA THR A 79 1.23 25.41 17.28
C THR A 79 2.57 25.58 18.01
N VAL A 80 3.68 25.62 17.28
CA VAL A 80 5.02 25.88 17.87
C VAL A 80 5.07 27.22 18.56
N VAL A 81 4.68 28.30 17.87
CA VAL A 81 4.73 29.68 18.40
C VAL A 81 3.82 29.84 19.62
N CYS A 82 2.57 29.32 19.53
CA CYS A 82 1.64 29.29 20.66
C CYS A 82 2.22 28.54 21.87
N THR A 83 2.82 27.38 21.63
CA THR A 83 3.39 26.53 22.70
C THR A 83 4.54 27.26 23.38
N ILE A 84 5.48 27.82 22.62
CA ILE A 84 6.63 28.58 23.14
C ILE A 84 6.13 29.79 23.94
N ASP A 85 5.21 30.59 23.38
CA ASP A 85 4.68 31.78 24.04
C ASP A 85 4.06 31.46 25.41
N LYS A 86 3.22 30.42 25.47
CA LYS A 86 2.55 29.97 26.69
C LYS A 86 3.50 29.34 27.69
N VAL A 87 4.46 28.52 27.25
CA VAL A 87 5.47 27.89 28.10
C VAL A 87 6.35 28.98 28.74
N LEU A 88 6.82 29.95 27.96
CA LEU A 88 7.60 31.08 28.48
C LEU A 88 6.79 31.90 29.51
N ALA A 89 5.50 32.14 29.25
CA ALA A 89 4.63 32.83 30.21
C ALA A 89 4.43 32.03 31.52
N ILE A 90 4.34 30.68 31.43
CA ILE A 90 4.24 29.81 32.61
C ILE A 90 5.50 29.92 33.46
N VAL A 91 6.69 29.81 32.83
CA VAL A 91 7.98 29.89 33.50
C VAL A 91 8.16 31.28 34.14
N LYS A 92 7.96 32.36 33.37
CA LYS A 92 8.12 33.74 33.83
C LYS A 92 7.20 34.07 35.03
N ASN A 93 5.96 33.61 35.01
CA ASN A 93 4.98 33.91 36.05
C ASN A 93 4.95 32.84 37.17
N ARG A 94 5.93 31.93 37.20
CA ARG A 94 6.04 30.83 38.20
C ARG A 94 4.72 30.09 38.42
N ARG A 95 3.97 29.78 37.32
CA ARG A 95 2.72 29.04 37.41
C ARG A 95 2.95 27.59 37.86
N PRO A 96 1.96 26.93 38.47
CA PRO A 96 2.10 25.55 38.90
C PRO A 96 2.39 24.62 37.72
N TRP A 97 3.11 23.53 37.98
CA TRP A 97 3.56 22.59 36.94
C TRP A 97 2.43 21.97 36.10
N GLN A 98 1.22 21.85 36.66
CA GLN A 98 0.04 21.41 35.91
C GLN A 98 -0.30 22.31 34.71
N ALA A 99 0.18 23.54 34.70
CA ALA A 99 -0.01 24.44 33.57
C ALA A 99 0.73 24.01 32.30
N PHE A 100 1.74 23.11 32.43
CA PHE A 100 2.47 22.56 31.29
C PHE A 100 1.72 21.44 30.56
N PHE A 101 0.75 20.76 31.19
CA PHE A 101 0.10 19.57 30.61
C PHE A 101 -0.50 19.79 29.21
N PRO A 102 -1.22 20.88 28.91
CA PRO A 102 -1.71 21.14 27.56
C PRO A 102 -0.59 21.22 26.54
N HIS A 103 0.59 21.69 26.97
CA HIS A 103 1.74 21.85 26.08
C HIS A 103 2.48 20.55 25.81
N ILE A 104 2.41 19.57 26.72
CA ILE A 104 2.87 18.20 26.48
C ILE A 104 2.07 17.58 25.32
N VAL A 105 0.75 17.77 25.29
CA VAL A 105 -0.11 17.31 24.19
C VAL A 105 0.32 17.96 22.86
N HIS A 106 0.59 19.27 22.85
CA HIS A 106 1.05 19.97 21.64
C HIS A 106 2.42 19.46 21.17
N VAL A 107 3.35 19.18 22.08
CA VAL A 107 4.67 18.62 21.75
C VAL A 107 4.52 17.23 21.16
N GLY A 108 3.70 16.35 21.75
CA GLY A 108 3.40 15.02 21.21
C GLY A 108 2.83 15.09 19.81
N PHE A 109 1.87 15.99 19.58
CA PHE A 109 1.29 16.24 18.26
C PHE A 109 2.35 16.69 17.24
N LEU A 110 3.22 17.64 17.60
CA LEU A 110 4.28 18.13 16.71
C LEU A 110 5.30 17.05 16.36
N ILE A 111 5.68 16.20 17.31
CA ILE A 111 6.58 15.05 17.06
C ILE A 111 5.91 14.07 16.07
N ALA A 112 4.62 13.74 16.27
CA ALA A 112 3.89 12.87 15.35
C ALA A 112 3.77 13.49 13.95
N LEU A 113 3.53 14.81 13.86
CA LEU A 113 3.47 15.53 12.59
C LEU A 113 4.81 15.51 11.84
N VAL A 114 5.93 15.67 12.55
CA VAL A 114 7.29 15.49 11.97
C VAL A 114 7.45 14.06 11.45
N GLY A 115 6.97 13.06 12.18
CA GLY A 115 6.97 11.68 11.71
C GLY A 115 6.21 11.50 10.39
N HIS A 116 5.01 12.05 10.27
CA HIS A 116 4.27 12.03 9.00
C HIS A 116 5.00 12.73 7.86
N LEU A 117 5.65 13.86 8.14
CA LEU A 117 6.45 14.56 7.15
C LEU A 117 7.65 13.72 6.69
N VAL A 118 8.38 13.11 7.62
CA VAL A 118 9.51 12.20 7.32
C VAL A 118 9.06 11.01 6.49
N GLY A 119 7.94 10.37 6.85
CA GLY A 119 7.34 9.29 6.08
C GLY A 119 6.94 9.71 4.68
N SER A 120 6.35 10.91 4.52
CA SER A 120 5.92 11.43 3.21
C SER A 120 7.08 11.82 2.29
N ILE A 121 8.26 12.18 2.83
CA ILE A 121 9.44 12.58 2.03
C ILE A 121 10.29 11.36 1.64
N TRP A 122 10.47 10.40 2.54
CA TRP A 122 11.43 9.29 2.37
C TRP A 122 10.78 7.90 2.46
N GLY A 123 9.49 7.83 2.74
CA GLY A 123 8.73 6.60 2.77
C GLY A 123 8.11 6.28 1.41
N PHE A 124 7.79 5.02 1.21
CA PHE A 124 7.00 4.53 0.07
C PHE A 124 6.18 3.31 0.48
N ARG A 125 5.15 3.00 -0.30
CA ARG A 125 4.35 1.79 -0.16
C ARG A 125 4.01 1.24 -1.55
N SER A 126 4.40 0.00 -1.80
CA SER A 126 4.10 -0.70 -3.05
C SER A 126 3.19 -1.88 -2.78
N TYR A 127 2.08 -1.94 -3.50
CA TYR A 127 1.12 -3.02 -3.44
C TYR A 127 1.19 -3.87 -4.71
N GLY A 128 0.68 -5.11 -4.60
CA GLY A 128 0.50 -5.96 -5.76
C GLY A 128 1.80 -6.48 -6.39
N ASN A 129 2.88 -6.59 -5.60
CA ASN A 129 4.13 -7.19 -6.07
C ASN A 129 3.95 -8.71 -6.12
N VAL A 130 3.67 -9.24 -7.30
CA VAL A 130 3.47 -10.68 -7.54
C VAL A 130 4.82 -11.34 -7.75
N LEU A 131 5.06 -12.45 -7.07
CA LEU A 131 6.25 -13.27 -7.21
C LEU A 131 5.89 -14.75 -7.35
N HIS A 132 6.51 -15.42 -8.29
CA HIS A 132 6.52 -16.88 -8.39
C HIS A 132 7.72 -17.48 -7.66
N GLN A 133 7.63 -18.74 -7.31
CA GLN A 133 8.75 -19.41 -6.63
C GLN A 133 10.01 -19.37 -7.47
N GLY A 134 11.12 -18.91 -6.88
CA GLY A 134 12.40 -18.72 -7.55
C GLY A 134 12.54 -17.41 -8.33
N GLU A 135 11.43 -16.68 -8.56
CA GLU A 135 11.45 -15.39 -9.27
C GLU A 135 12.12 -14.29 -8.43
N VAL A 136 12.85 -13.42 -9.11
CA VAL A 136 13.54 -12.25 -8.54
C VAL A 136 12.93 -10.99 -9.14
N ILE A 137 12.42 -10.12 -8.30
CA ILE A 137 11.92 -8.79 -8.72
C ILE A 137 12.70 -7.67 -8.04
N PRO A 138 12.84 -6.50 -8.67
CA PRO A 138 13.42 -5.32 -8.01
C PRO A 138 12.50 -4.82 -6.89
N VAL A 139 13.10 -4.38 -5.78
CA VAL A 139 12.36 -3.74 -4.69
C VAL A 139 12.01 -2.31 -5.12
N PRO A 140 10.73 -1.94 -5.16
CA PRO A 140 10.28 -0.62 -5.58
C PRO A 140 10.96 0.51 -4.77
N ASN A 141 11.33 1.59 -5.45
CA ASN A 141 11.99 2.77 -4.86
C ASN A 141 13.29 2.47 -4.08
N GLN A 142 13.94 1.30 -4.32
CA GLN A 142 15.21 0.92 -3.71
C GLN A 142 16.16 0.34 -4.77
N PRO A 143 16.82 1.19 -5.55
CA PRO A 143 17.80 0.74 -6.54
C PRO A 143 18.85 -0.18 -5.91
N GLY A 144 19.20 -1.24 -6.61
CA GLY A 144 20.21 -2.21 -6.17
C GLY A 144 19.75 -3.20 -5.11
N LEU A 145 18.44 -3.24 -4.79
CA LEU A 145 17.86 -4.25 -3.92
C LEU A 145 16.80 -5.05 -4.68
N TYR A 146 16.88 -6.37 -4.56
CA TYR A 146 15.94 -7.30 -5.19
C TYR A 146 15.38 -8.25 -4.14
N VAL A 147 14.22 -8.84 -4.41
CA VAL A 147 13.60 -9.87 -3.56
C VAL A 147 13.28 -11.11 -4.38
N ARG A 148 13.63 -12.27 -3.83
CA ARG A 148 13.33 -13.59 -4.39
C ARG A 148 12.37 -14.32 -3.46
N LEU A 149 11.37 -14.99 -4.05
CA LEU A 149 10.51 -15.93 -3.33
C LEU A 149 11.19 -17.31 -3.30
N ASP A 150 11.56 -17.78 -2.11
CA ASP A 150 12.14 -19.11 -1.94
C ASP A 150 11.07 -20.20 -1.77
N GLY A 151 9.91 -19.85 -1.17
CA GLY A 151 8.76 -20.74 -1.02
C GLY A 151 7.74 -20.22 -0.03
N THR A 152 6.58 -20.87 -0.01
CA THR A 152 5.47 -20.55 0.91
C THR A 152 4.96 -21.80 1.57
N GLU A 153 4.84 -21.78 2.89
CA GLU A 153 4.21 -22.83 3.70
C GLU A 153 2.90 -22.29 4.26
N VAL A 154 1.80 -22.99 3.98
CA VAL A 154 0.45 -22.63 4.44
C VAL A 154 -0.15 -23.82 5.15
N LYS A 155 -0.73 -23.59 6.33
CA LYS A 155 -1.53 -24.59 7.04
C LYS A 155 -2.88 -23.97 7.39
N ALA A 156 -3.94 -24.68 7.08
CA ALA A 156 -5.29 -24.33 7.48
C ALA A 156 -5.75 -25.25 8.62
N THR A 157 -6.61 -24.75 9.48
CA THR A 157 -7.34 -25.54 10.46
C THR A 157 -8.33 -26.49 9.76
N PRO A 158 -8.86 -27.50 10.44
CA PRO A 158 -9.93 -28.34 9.87
C PRO A 158 -11.20 -27.56 9.48
N SER A 159 -11.40 -26.35 10.04
CA SER A 159 -12.48 -25.41 9.67
C SER A 159 -12.18 -24.57 8.43
N GLY A 160 -10.97 -24.68 7.84
CA GLY A 160 -10.54 -23.89 6.69
C GLY A 160 -9.96 -22.53 7.02
N GLU A 161 -9.83 -22.17 8.29
CA GLU A 161 -9.20 -20.92 8.71
C GLU A 161 -7.67 -21.03 8.60
N LEU A 162 -7.01 -19.92 8.24
CA LEU A 162 -5.56 -19.85 8.15
C LEU A 162 -4.94 -19.94 9.56
N ASP A 163 -4.24 -21.03 9.84
CA ASP A 163 -3.55 -21.28 11.12
C ASP A 163 -2.08 -20.82 11.06
N TYR A 164 -1.43 -21.10 9.95
CA TYR A 164 -0.01 -20.81 9.78
C TYR A 164 0.30 -20.37 8.35
N LEU A 165 1.08 -19.30 8.25
CA LEU A 165 1.60 -18.78 7.00
C LEU A 165 3.07 -18.41 7.17
N LYS A 166 3.92 -18.92 6.29
CA LYS A 166 5.33 -18.55 6.23
C LYS A 166 5.76 -18.42 4.78
N THR A 167 6.09 -17.22 4.38
CA THR A 167 6.64 -16.88 3.06
C THR A 167 8.13 -16.64 3.21
N SER A 168 8.93 -17.57 2.73
CA SER A 168 10.40 -17.51 2.78
C SER A 168 10.90 -16.62 1.65
N LEU A 169 11.69 -15.61 2.01
CA LEU A 169 12.19 -14.59 1.10
C LEU A 169 13.70 -14.45 1.25
N THR A 170 14.40 -14.28 0.13
CA THR A 170 15.82 -13.88 0.10
C THR A 170 15.96 -12.53 -0.59
N LEU A 171 16.54 -11.56 0.11
CA LEU A 171 16.90 -10.26 -0.45
C LEU A 171 18.30 -10.35 -1.07
N LEU A 172 18.45 -9.78 -2.26
CA LEU A 172 19.68 -9.81 -3.04
C LEU A 172 20.17 -8.36 -3.28
N GLY A 173 21.49 -8.18 -3.29
CA GLY A 173 22.15 -6.94 -3.67
C GLY A 173 22.29 -6.79 -5.20
N GLU A 174 22.95 -5.70 -5.64
CA GLU A 174 23.25 -5.44 -7.07
C GLU A 174 24.08 -6.54 -7.72
N ASP A 175 24.94 -7.18 -6.95
CA ASP A 175 25.78 -8.30 -7.36
C ASP A 175 25.02 -9.64 -7.39
N ASN A 176 23.72 -9.62 -7.18
CA ASN A 176 22.84 -10.78 -7.05
C ASN A 176 23.21 -11.70 -5.87
N MET A 177 24.01 -11.22 -4.91
CA MET A 177 24.38 -11.96 -3.70
C MET A 177 23.34 -11.76 -2.59
N PRO A 178 23.04 -12.82 -1.81
CA PRO A 178 22.12 -12.72 -0.69
C PRO A 178 22.62 -11.74 0.39
N VAL A 179 21.83 -10.71 0.68
CA VAL A 179 22.10 -9.75 1.77
C VAL A 179 21.29 -10.04 3.02
N ARG A 180 20.14 -10.71 2.87
CA ARG A 180 19.28 -11.12 3.97
C ARG A 180 18.34 -12.21 3.52
N SER A 181 18.20 -13.29 4.31
CA SER A 181 17.13 -14.27 4.16
C SER A 181 16.27 -14.26 5.40
N GLY A 182 14.99 -14.57 5.25
CA GLY A 182 14.03 -14.62 6.34
C GLY A 182 12.63 -14.97 5.84
N ALA A 183 11.65 -14.85 6.72
CA ALA A 183 10.28 -15.16 6.39
C ALA A 183 9.34 -14.02 6.79
N ALA A 184 8.30 -13.81 5.98
CA ALA A 184 7.12 -13.05 6.31
C ALA A 184 5.99 -14.01 6.71
N GLY A 185 5.27 -13.71 7.80
CA GLY A 185 4.14 -14.47 8.29
C GLY A 185 2.96 -13.57 8.59
N ILE A 186 1.94 -14.13 9.24
CA ILE A 186 0.76 -13.36 9.66
C ILE A 186 1.22 -12.25 10.63
N ASN A 187 0.96 -10.99 10.28
CA ASN A 187 1.36 -9.79 11.05
C ASN A 187 2.85 -9.73 11.45
N SER A 188 3.71 -10.50 10.78
CA SER A 188 5.13 -10.60 11.05
C SER A 188 5.93 -10.42 9.74
N PRO A 189 6.18 -9.16 9.31
CA PRO A 189 6.92 -8.92 8.08
C PRO A 189 8.42 -9.26 8.21
N LEU A 190 9.05 -9.60 7.08
CA LEU A 190 10.49 -9.56 7.00
C LEU A 190 10.95 -8.09 6.94
N ILE A 191 11.82 -7.67 7.86
CA ILE A 191 12.32 -6.29 7.89
C ILE A 191 13.80 -6.25 7.55
N TYR A 192 14.18 -5.35 6.62
CA TYR A 192 15.56 -5.08 6.25
C TYR A 192 15.76 -3.59 5.95
N ARG A 193 16.69 -2.95 6.66
CA ARG A 193 17.02 -1.51 6.53
C ARG A 193 15.79 -0.58 6.57
N GLY A 194 14.82 -0.91 7.43
CA GLY A 194 13.58 -0.13 7.57
C GLY A 194 12.53 -0.39 6.47
N ILE A 195 12.79 -1.34 5.56
CA ILE A 195 11.83 -1.81 4.57
C ILE A 195 11.17 -3.07 5.11
N ALA A 196 9.85 -3.10 5.10
CA ALA A 196 9.05 -4.22 5.56
C ALA A 196 8.39 -4.92 4.37
N PHE A 197 8.55 -6.23 4.29
CA PHE A 197 7.97 -7.11 3.29
C PHE A 197 6.84 -7.90 3.96
N TYR A 198 5.61 -7.60 3.59
CA TYR A 198 4.41 -8.26 4.10
C TYR A 198 3.90 -9.26 3.08
N HIS A 199 3.54 -10.44 3.52
CA HIS A 199 2.66 -11.30 2.73
C HIS A 199 1.27 -10.65 2.71
N PHE A 200 0.74 -10.36 1.53
CA PHE A 200 -0.56 -9.75 1.35
C PHE A 200 -1.61 -10.76 0.88
N ASP A 201 -1.26 -11.54 -0.15
CA ASP A 201 -2.14 -12.53 -0.77
C ASP A 201 -1.33 -13.63 -1.42
N GLN A 202 -1.98 -14.72 -1.78
CA GLN A 202 -1.39 -15.84 -2.50
C GLN A 202 -2.44 -16.54 -3.35
N GLY A 203 -2.00 -17.24 -4.36
CA GLY A 203 -2.89 -18.00 -5.23
C GLY A 203 -2.09 -18.93 -6.14
N GLU A 204 -2.80 -19.47 -7.09
CA GLU A 204 -2.22 -20.27 -8.17
C GLU A 204 -2.68 -19.69 -9.50
N ARG A 205 -1.81 -19.66 -10.49
CA ARG A 205 -2.17 -19.30 -11.84
C ARG A 205 -1.79 -20.42 -12.81
N PRO A 206 -2.55 -20.64 -13.88
CA PRO A 206 -2.13 -21.57 -14.92
C PRO A 206 -0.87 -21.04 -15.61
N THR A 207 0.14 -21.89 -15.71
CA THR A 207 1.42 -21.61 -16.39
C THR A 207 1.66 -22.56 -17.57
N GLY A 208 0.83 -23.58 -17.69
CA GLY A 208 0.89 -24.55 -18.76
C GLY A 208 -0.37 -25.37 -18.88
N LEU A 209 -0.39 -26.24 -19.86
CA LEU A 209 -1.46 -27.18 -20.17
C LEU A 209 -0.95 -28.60 -20.17
N VAL A 210 -1.73 -29.52 -19.67
CA VAL A 210 -1.58 -30.95 -19.88
C VAL A 210 -2.46 -31.30 -21.06
N LEU A 211 -1.83 -31.66 -22.17
CA LEU A 211 -2.48 -31.99 -23.43
C LEU A 211 -2.43 -33.50 -23.69
N ASP A 212 -3.47 -34.02 -24.31
CA ASP A 212 -3.41 -35.30 -24.96
C ASP A 212 -3.20 -35.04 -26.46
N VAL A 213 -2.08 -35.52 -26.99
CA VAL A 213 -1.76 -35.42 -28.42
C VAL A 213 -1.72 -36.83 -28.99
N ASP A 214 -2.73 -37.19 -29.76
CA ASP A 214 -2.90 -38.53 -30.36
C ASP A 214 -2.82 -39.69 -29.35
N GLY A 215 -3.33 -39.50 -28.14
CA GLY A 215 -3.34 -40.49 -27.07
C GLY A 215 -2.11 -40.43 -26.14
N ALA A 216 -1.14 -39.54 -26.37
CA ALA A 216 0.01 -39.33 -25.51
C ALA A 216 -0.14 -38.06 -24.68
N GLU A 217 0.17 -38.14 -23.38
CA GLU A 217 0.22 -36.96 -22.50
C GLU A 217 1.46 -36.10 -22.81
N VAL A 218 1.22 -34.82 -23.09
CA VAL A 218 2.25 -33.81 -23.33
C VAL A 218 2.03 -32.61 -22.43
N ARG A 219 3.08 -32.14 -21.78
CA ARG A 219 3.06 -30.92 -20.98
C ARG A 219 3.62 -29.75 -21.77
N ALA A 220 2.86 -28.68 -21.88
CA ALA A 220 3.21 -27.50 -22.63
C ALA A 220 3.09 -26.24 -21.76
N GLU A 221 4.14 -25.41 -21.73
CA GLU A 221 4.09 -24.08 -21.11
C GLU A 221 3.29 -23.12 -22.00
N LEU A 222 2.57 -22.15 -21.38
CA LEU A 222 1.65 -21.25 -22.12
C LEU A 222 2.35 -20.39 -23.19
N GLU A 223 3.64 -20.10 -23.04
CA GLU A 223 4.42 -19.33 -24.02
C GLU A 223 5.52 -20.20 -24.69
N GLY A 224 5.36 -21.51 -24.60
CA GLY A 224 6.38 -22.48 -25.04
C GLY A 224 6.09 -23.15 -26.37
N THR A 225 6.91 -24.18 -26.64
CA THR A 225 6.70 -25.15 -27.72
C THR A 225 6.55 -26.54 -27.13
N PHE A 226 5.81 -27.39 -27.80
CA PHE A 226 5.70 -28.80 -27.46
C PHE A 226 5.79 -29.67 -28.71
N SER A 227 6.02 -30.98 -28.54
CA SER A 227 6.13 -31.90 -29.64
C SER A 227 5.15 -33.05 -29.50
N ALA A 228 4.57 -33.47 -30.61
CA ALA A 228 3.83 -34.72 -30.70
C ALA A 228 4.73 -35.93 -30.58
N PRO A 229 4.23 -37.15 -30.32
CA PRO A 229 5.02 -38.37 -30.22
C PRO A 229 5.83 -38.69 -31.45
N ASP A 230 5.42 -38.26 -32.62
CA ASP A 230 6.09 -38.44 -33.89
C ASP A 230 7.17 -37.38 -34.19
N GLY A 231 7.41 -36.44 -33.25
CA GLY A 231 8.39 -35.36 -33.38
C GLY A 231 7.88 -34.10 -34.04
N SER A 232 6.61 -34.04 -34.46
CA SER A 232 5.98 -32.80 -34.98
C SER A 232 5.96 -31.73 -33.93
N ALA A 233 6.50 -30.54 -34.24
CA ALA A 233 6.58 -29.42 -33.31
C ALA A 233 5.38 -28.46 -33.43
N PHE A 234 4.94 -27.97 -32.28
CA PHE A 234 3.86 -27.00 -32.14
C PHE A 234 4.32 -25.85 -31.23
N ARG A 235 3.79 -24.65 -31.47
CA ARG A 235 4.03 -23.47 -30.64
C ARG A 235 2.71 -22.99 -30.06
N MET A 236 2.71 -22.66 -28.78
CA MET A 236 1.61 -21.94 -28.14
C MET A 236 1.55 -20.51 -28.65
N GLY A 237 0.42 -20.07 -29.11
CA GLY A 237 0.14 -18.72 -29.61
C GLY A 237 -0.54 -17.84 -28.57
N GLY A 238 -1.43 -16.96 -29.02
CA GLY A 238 -2.18 -16.07 -28.16
C GLY A 238 -3.34 -16.77 -27.41
N ILE A 239 -3.71 -16.20 -26.25
CA ILE A 239 -4.96 -16.56 -25.56
C ILE A 239 -6.04 -15.58 -25.98
N TYR A 240 -7.19 -16.11 -26.35
CA TYR A 240 -8.41 -15.37 -26.68
C TYR A 240 -9.42 -15.55 -25.54
N PRO A 241 -9.61 -14.58 -24.64
CA PRO A 241 -10.56 -14.71 -23.52
C PRO A 241 -12.02 -14.94 -23.92
N ASP A 242 -12.46 -14.34 -25.02
CA ASP A 242 -13.82 -14.49 -25.55
C ASP A 242 -13.76 -14.65 -27.08
N PHE A 243 -13.28 -15.83 -27.48
CA PHE A 243 -12.97 -16.19 -28.85
C PHE A 243 -14.20 -16.10 -29.77
N ALA A 244 -13.99 -15.53 -30.93
CA ALA A 244 -14.92 -15.59 -32.07
C ALA A 244 -14.13 -15.53 -33.38
N ILE A 245 -14.81 -15.95 -34.46
CA ILE A 245 -14.30 -15.84 -35.83
C ILE A 245 -15.18 -14.86 -36.58
N ASP A 246 -14.58 -13.91 -37.29
CA ASP A 246 -15.31 -12.94 -38.11
C ASP A 246 -15.78 -13.55 -39.46
N GLU A 247 -16.46 -12.74 -40.26
CA GLU A 247 -16.96 -13.15 -41.57
C GLU A 247 -15.87 -13.49 -42.58
N THR A 248 -14.61 -13.04 -42.31
CA THR A 248 -13.43 -13.31 -43.14
C THR A 248 -12.63 -14.52 -42.67
N GLY A 249 -13.08 -15.19 -41.55
CA GLY A 249 -12.39 -16.31 -40.95
C GLY A 249 -11.24 -15.92 -40.01
N GLN A 250 -11.13 -14.64 -39.62
CA GLN A 250 -10.08 -14.18 -38.71
C GLN A 250 -10.54 -14.27 -37.25
N PRO A 251 -9.65 -14.72 -36.34
CA PRO A 251 -9.95 -14.78 -34.90
C PRO A 251 -9.94 -13.40 -34.30
N TYR A 252 -10.85 -13.15 -33.36
CA TYR A 252 -10.89 -11.93 -32.56
C TYR A 252 -11.49 -12.18 -31.18
N ASN A 253 -11.28 -11.24 -30.24
CA ASN A 253 -11.93 -11.25 -28.95
C ASN A 253 -13.19 -10.36 -28.97
N ARG A 254 -14.33 -10.92 -28.59
CA ARG A 254 -15.58 -10.15 -28.40
C ARG A 254 -15.53 -9.28 -27.16
N SER A 255 -14.83 -9.74 -26.12
CA SER A 255 -14.68 -9.01 -24.84
C SER A 255 -13.39 -9.43 -24.11
N GLU A 256 -13.01 -8.67 -23.09
CA GLU A 256 -11.90 -8.98 -22.16
C GLU A 256 -12.28 -10.05 -21.10
N ARG A 257 -13.54 -10.55 -21.12
CA ARG A 257 -14.02 -11.53 -20.15
C ARG A 257 -13.69 -12.94 -20.63
N PHE A 258 -13.30 -13.82 -19.69
CA PHE A 258 -13.11 -15.26 -19.95
C PHE A 258 -14.46 -15.97 -20.10
N ALA A 259 -15.20 -15.64 -21.19
CA ALA A 259 -16.52 -16.20 -21.47
C ALA A 259 -16.46 -17.40 -22.45
N ASN A 260 -15.50 -17.39 -23.37
CA ASN A 260 -15.26 -18.45 -24.34
C ASN A 260 -13.75 -18.54 -24.62
N PRO A 261 -12.93 -18.95 -23.62
CA PRO A 261 -11.47 -18.87 -23.72
C PRO A 261 -10.91 -19.92 -24.66
N HIS A 262 -10.06 -19.49 -25.58
CA HIS A 262 -9.31 -20.37 -26.49
C HIS A 262 -7.83 -20.02 -26.51
N MET A 263 -7.01 -21.07 -26.71
CA MET A 263 -5.59 -20.98 -26.94
C MET A 263 -5.29 -21.24 -28.42
N GLU A 264 -4.55 -20.36 -29.03
CA GLU A 264 -4.00 -20.60 -30.37
C GLU A 264 -2.84 -21.59 -30.28
N ILE A 265 -2.88 -22.63 -31.12
CA ILE A 265 -1.78 -23.59 -31.30
C ILE A 265 -1.37 -23.50 -32.75
N ILE A 266 -0.07 -23.31 -32.99
CA ILE A 266 0.47 -23.09 -34.32
C ILE A 266 1.42 -24.24 -34.66
N SER A 267 1.15 -24.92 -35.80
CA SER A 267 2.03 -25.95 -36.33
C SER A 267 3.29 -25.36 -36.97
N ALA A 268 4.25 -26.20 -37.25
CA ALA A 268 5.55 -25.79 -37.84
C ALA A 268 5.42 -25.11 -39.22
N ASP A 269 4.36 -25.40 -39.97
CA ASP A 269 4.03 -24.78 -41.26
C ASP A 269 3.29 -23.43 -41.12
N GLY A 270 3.01 -23.00 -39.85
CA GLY A 270 2.31 -21.75 -39.56
C GLY A 270 0.80 -21.86 -39.53
N THR A 271 0.22 -23.05 -39.68
CA THR A 271 -1.24 -23.23 -39.62
C THR A 271 -1.71 -23.10 -38.16
N PRO A 272 -2.69 -22.22 -37.85
CA PRO A 272 -3.25 -22.09 -36.51
C PRO A 272 -4.42 -23.05 -36.27
N ALA A 273 -4.63 -23.42 -35.00
CA ALA A 273 -5.85 -24.04 -34.50
C ALA A 273 -6.19 -23.47 -33.12
N TYR A 274 -7.44 -23.46 -32.73
CA TYR A 274 -7.92 -22.81 -31.51
C TYR A 274 -8.49 -23.85 -30.56
N LEU A 275 -7.74 -24.15 -29.49
CA LEU A 275 -8.10 -25.12 -28.46
C LEU A 275 -8.99 -24.45 -27.42
N ASP A 276 -10.17 -25.01 -27.19
CA ASP A 276 -11.08 -24.56 -26.13
C ASP A 276 -10.45 -24.79 -24.73
N LEU A 277 -10.38 -23.73 -23.95
CA LEU A 277 -9.87 -23.74 -22.58
C LEU A 277 -10.97 -23.79 -21.51
N SER A 278 -12.24 -23.96 -21.88
CA SER A 278 -13.32 -24.04 -20.89
C SER A 278 -13.27 -25.33 -20.05
N GLY A 279 -12.53 -26.33 -20.52
CA GLY A 279 -12.35 -27.62 -19.85
C GLY A 279 -12.08 -28.76 -20.82
N PRO A 280 -12.01 -30.00 -20.34
CA PRO A 280 -11.87 -31.18 -21.21
C PRO A 280 -13.01 -31.26 -22.22
N GLY A 281 -12.65 -31.24 -23.50
CA GLY A 281 -13.62 -31.24 -24.61
C GLY A 281 -13.17 -32.16 -25.76
N PRO A 282 -13.80 -32.04 -26.94
CA PRO A 282 -13.47 -32.88 -28.09
C PRO A 282 -12.09 -32.62 -28.67
N GLY A 283 -11.43 -31.54 -28.20
CA GLY A 283 -10.15 -31.10 -28.71
C GLY A 283 -10.20 -30.39 -30.07
N VAL A 284 -9.05 -30.11 -30.62
CA VAL A 284 -8.88 -29.47 -31.92
C VAL A 284 -8.02 -30.34 -32.81
N ARG A 285 -8.31 -30.32 -34.11
CA ARG A 285 -7.53 -31.03 -35.12
C ARG A 285 -6.60 -30.06 -35.83
N LEU A 286 -5.28 -30.37 -35.80
CA LEU A 286 -4.24 -29.59 -36.45
C LEU A 286 -3.41 -30.52 -37.36
N GLY A 287 -3.65 -30.41 -38.66
CA GLY A 287 -3.11 -31.35 -39.62
C GLY A 287 -3.64 -32.80 -39.38
N ARG A 288 -2.74 -33.75 -39.10
CA ARG A 288 -3.09 -35.14 -38.78
C ARG A 288 -3.25 -35.36 -37.27
N HIS A 289 -2.87 -34.39 -36.43
CA HIS A 289 -2.87 -34.54 -34.98
C HIS A 289 -4.18 -34.06 -34.37
N THR A 290 -4.60 -34.75 -33.31
CA THR A 290 -5.74 -34.36 -32.45
C THR A 290 -5.14 -33.94 -31.11
N ILE A 291 -5.43 -32.70 -30.70
CA ILE A 291 -4.94 -32.09 -29.46
C ILE A 291 -6.12 -31.84 -28.55
N ILE A 292 -6.11 -32.43 -27.36
CA ILE A 292 -7.19 -32.34 -26.37
C ILE A 292 -6.65 -31.76 -25.09
N LEU A 293 -7.32 -30.79 -24.50
CA LEU A 293 -7.01 -30.31 -23.15
C LEU A 293 -7.41 -31.36 -22.12
N ARG A 294 -6.49 -31.78 -21.27
CA ARG A 294 -6.74 -32.70 -20.15
C ARG A 294 -6.81 -31.96 -18.83
N ASP A 295 -5.83 -31.09 -18.55
CA ASP A 295 -5.73 -30.38 -17.30
C ASP A 295 -4.84 -29.13 -17.45
N TYR A 296 -4.74 -28.33 -16.39
CA TYR A 296 -3.88 -27.15 -16.30
C TYR A 296 -2.68 -27.43 -15.40
N ILE A 297 -1.55 -26.87 -15.77
CA ILE A 297 -0.38 -26.80 -14.89
C ILE A 297 -0.44 -25.48 -14.14
N TYR A 298 -0.57 -25.55 -12.83
CA TYR A 298 -0.63 -24.36 -11.97
C TYR A 298 0.73 -24.10 -11.33
N SER A 299 1.07 -22.83 -11.19
CA SER A 299 2.21 -22.38 -10.41
C SER A 299 1.72 -21.47 -9.29
N PRO A 300 2.14 -21.73 -8.04
CA PRO A 300 1.81 -20.85 -6.93
C PRO A 300 2.50 -19.50 -7.08
N TYR A 301 1.82 -18.45 -6.66
CA TYR A 301 2.36 -17.11 -6.54
C TYR A 301 2.04 -16.50 -5.18
N VAL A 302 2.82 -15.52 -4.81
CA VAL A 302 2.62 -14.69 -3.62
C VAL A 302 2.51 -13.23 -4.05
N VAL A 303 1.63 -12.49 -3.42
CA VAL A 303 1.55 -11.04 -3.55
C VAL A 303 2.15 -10.40 -2.31
N LEU A 304 3.19 -9.58 -2.49
CA LEU A 304 3.81 -8.85 -1.40
C LEU A 304 3.35 -7.39 -1.38
N THR A 305 3.15 -6.86 -0.18
CA THR A 305 3.18 -5.41 0.07
C THR A 305 4.55 -5.06 0.62
N ILE A 306 5.22 -4.13 -0.05
CA ILE A 306 6.57 -3.68 0.33
C ILE A 306 6.47 -2.21 0.72
N ASN A 307 6.84 -1.89 1.96
CA ASN A 307 6.76 -0.51 2.43
C ASN A 307 8.00 -0.10 3.24
N LYS A 308 8.27 1.19 3.23
CA LYS A 308 9.27 1.84 4.04
C LYS A 308 8.61 3.06 4.69
N ASP A 309 8.62 3.10 6.03
CA ASP A 309 8.12 4.25 6.77
C ASP A 309 9.17 4.69 7.80
N PRO A 310 10.10 5.57 7.42
CA PRO A 310 11.11 6.08 8.33
C PRO A 310 10.54 7.01 9.41
N GLY A 311 9.29 7.47 9.23
CA GLY A 311 8.59 8.34 10.18
C GLY A 311 7.94 7.61 11.34
N ILE A 312 7.77 6.29 11.27
CA ILE A 312 7.00 5.51 12.25
C ILE A 312 7.50 5.67 13.70
N ILE A 313 8.82 5.78 13.90
CA ILE A 313 9.41 5.95 15.23
C ILE A 313 8.97 7.29 15.85
N PHE A 314 8.94 8.37 15.07
CA PHE A 314 8.48 9.69 15.52
C PHE A 314 6.97 9.67 15.77
N ILE A 315 6.18 8.99 14.94
CA ILE A 315 4.72 8.86 15.13
C ILE A 315 4.43 8.13 16.44
N ILE A 316 5.09 7.01 16.72
CA ILE A 316 4.92 6.26 17.96
C ILE A 316 5.35 7.12 19.16
N ALA A 317 6.54 7.73 19.12
CA ALA A 317 7.04 8.58 20.22
C ALA A 317 6.09 9.76 20.47
N GLY A 318 5.66 10.46 19.41
CA GLY A 318 4.71 11.57 19.48
C GLY A 318 3.35 11.14 20.08
N SER A 319 2.84 9.98 19.67
CA SER A 319 1.59 9.42 20.19
C SER A 319 1.70 9.09 21.70
N ILE A 320 2.81 8.51 22.14
CA ILE A 320 3.04 8.22 23.57
C ILE A 320 3.05 9.52 24.39
N VAL A 321 3.78 10.54 23.91
CA VAL A 321 3.84 11.86 24.58
C VAL A 321 2.47 12.53 24.62
N LEU A 322 1.71 12.47 23.51
CA LEU A 322 0.36 13.02 23.40
C LEU A 322 -0.59 12.34 24.39
N ILE A 323 -0.61 11.01 24.43
CA ILE A 323 -1.44 10.24 25.35
C ILE A 323 -1.07 10.55 26.80
N ALA A 324 0.22 10.59 27.13
CA ALA A 324 0.67 10.95 28.47
C ALA A 324 0.19 12.36 28.87
N GLY A 325 0.30 13.34 27.96
CA GLY A 325 -0.22 14.70 28.19
C GLY A 325 -1.72 14.72 28.41
N MET A 326 -2.51 13.95 27.65
CA MET A 326 -3.96 13.85 27.86
C MET A 326 -4.32 13.21 29.19
N VAL A 327 -3.63 12.13 29.57
CA VAL A 327 -3.82 11.46 30.89
C VAL A 327 -3.55 12.44 32.02
N LEU A 328 -2.45 13.18 31.96
CA LEU A 328 -2.12 14.22 32.95
C LEU A 328 -3.23 15.29 33.03
N LEU A 329 -3.75 15.75 31.90
CA LEU A 329 -4.85 16.71 31.87
C LEU A 329 -6.13 16.19 32.51
N LEU A 330 -6.47 14.91 32.29
CA LEU A 330 -7.68 14.29 32.83
C LEU A 330 -7.58 14.13 34.37
N PHE A 331 -6.48 13.56 34.84
CA PHE A 331 -6.35 13.22 36.25
C PHE A 331 -6.07 14.41 37.18
N PHE A 332 -5.32 15.40 36.71
CA PHE A 332 -4.92 16.54 37.55
C PHE A 332 -5.73 17.80 37.37
N ARG A 333 -6.74 17.81 36.49
CA ARG A 333 -7.69 18.91 36.35
C ARG A 333 -8.73 18.94 37.46
N GLY A 334 -8.99 17.79 38.13
CA GLY A 334 -10.03 17.63 39.16
C GLY A 334 -9.77 18.41 40.45
N GLU A 335 -8.53 18.59 40.87
CA GLU A 335 -8.20 19.26 42.14
C GLU A 335 -8.54 20.75 42.16
N ARG A 336 -8.56 21.44 41.00
CA ARG A 336 -8.92 22.88 40.93
C ARG A 336 -10.41 23.14 41.20
N THR A 337 -11.26 22.21 40.86
CA THR A 337 -12.72 22.38 41.02
C THR A 337 -13.13 22.22 42.47
N GLU A 338 -12.44 21.40 43.26
CA GLU A 338 -12.70 21.25 44.69
C GLU A 338 -12.14 22.41 45.53
N LEU A 339 -10.96 22.93 45.21
CA LEU A 339 -10.37 24.07 45.91
C LEU A 339 -11.15 25.38 45.71
N VAL A 340 -11.81 25.57 44.55
CA VAL A 340 -12.69 26.72 44.30
C VAL A 340 -14.01 26.54 45.01
N ARG A 341 -14.50 25.30 45.22
CA ARG A 341 -15.71 25.00 45.98
C ARG A 341 -15.54 25.13 47.51
N GLN A 342 -14.30 25.00 48.00
CA GLN A 342 -13.98 25.05 49.43
C GLN A 342 -13.62 26.46 49.95
N ARG A 343 -13.67 27.54 49.14
CA ARG A 343 -13.59 28.89 49.67
C ARG A 343 -14.95 29.29 50.19
N PRO A 344 -15.15 29.34 51.53
CA PRO A 344 -16.38 29.83 52.11
C PRO A 344 -16.53 31.29 51.72
N GLY A 345 -17.72 31.66 51.30
CA GLY A 345 -18.08 33.03 50.96
C GLY A 345 -17.81 33.98 52.10
N THR A 346 -16.97 34.95 51.85
CA THR A 346 -16.95 36.19 52.60
C THR A 346 -18.12 37.07 52.11
N ALA A 347 -19.32 36.66 52.52
CA ALA A 347 -20.50 37.49 52.48
C ALA A 347 -20.98 37.59 53.92
N GLU A 348 -20.66 38.69 54.56
CA GLU A 348 -21.45 39.34 55.60
C GLU A 348 -20.57 40.33 56.40
N ARG A 349 -20.57 41.56 55.98
CA ARG A 349 -20.52 42.74 56.84
C ARG A 349 -20.86 43.96 56.01
N ALA A 350 -22.18 44.21 55.93
CA ALA A 350 -22.71 45.49 55.69
C ALA A 350 -23.77 45.73 56.80
N ASN A 351 -23.41 46.50 57.80
CA ASN A 351 -24.30 47.31 58.57
C ASN A 351 -23.80 48.77 58.47
#